data_0c4f2769fe817d078a39458d50099dd6
#
_entry.id   0c4f2769fe817d078a39458d50099dd6
#
_cell.length_a   1.000
_cell.length_b   1.000
_cell.length_c   1.000
_cell.angle_alpha   90.00
_cell.angle_beta   90.00
_cell.angle_gamma   90.00
#
_symmetry.space_group_name_H-M   'P 1'
#
loop_
_entity.id
_entity.type
_entity.pdbx_description
1 polymer ?
#
loop_
_entity_poly.entity_id
_entity_poly.type
_entity_poly.pdbx_seq_one_letter_code
_entity_poly.pdbx_strand_id
1 'polypeptide(L)'
;MFEFGFTEEQLMLREMVRDFAVNELKPIAQQIDQNEKIPAEIIQKLAELGLLGASIPEEYGGGGFGEVGYCIMQEEISRACLSTATFIGAHQSIGTNAIYLGGSEELKQKYVVPLAKGEKIGAFCLTEVQAGSDSFNVKTTAELDGDEWVINGDKMWITNGGLADIISVFARTPKGVTAFVVETSMPGFTAGPPEKKMGIRGSTTN
;
A
#
# COMPACT_ATOMS: atom_id res chain seq x y z
N MET A 1 -8.03 -35.48 1.94
CA MET A 1 -8.13 -34.12 1.34
C MET A 1 -8.02 -33.15 2.51
N PHE A 2 -7.04 -32.29 2.51
CA PHE A 2 -6.95 -31.27 3.58
C PHE A 2 -8.04 -30.23 3.30
N GLU A 3 -9.09 -30.19 4.11
CA GLU A 3 -10.04 -29.10 4.10
C GLU A 3 -9.43 -27.95 4.90
N PHE A 4 -9.02 -26.90 4.20
CA PHE A 4 -8.76 -25.62 4.82
C PHE A 4 -10.13 -24.98 5.12
N GLY A 5 -10.71 -25.30 6.29
CA GLY A 5 -11.97 -24.69 6.72
C GLY A 5 -11.75 -23.20 6.98
N PHE A 6 -12.50 -22.34 6.30
CA PHE A 6 -12.59 -20.92 6.66
C PHE A 6 -13.52 -20.73 7.85
N THR A 7 -13.24 -19.72 8.69
CA THR A 7 -14.16 -19.31 9.74
C THR A 7 -15.41 -18.67 9.14
N GLU A 8 -16.49 -18.57 9.93
CA GLU A 8 -17.71 -17.89 9.49
C GLU A 8 -17.43 -16.43 9.09
N GLU A 9 -16.60 -15.72 9.86
CA GLU A 9 -16.17 -14.35 9.56
C GLU A 9 -15.41 -14.25 8.23
N GLN A 10 -14.51 -15.20 7.96
CA GLN A 10 -13.78 -15.27 6.68
C GLN A 10 -14.71 -15.57 5.48
N LEU A 11 -15.73 -16.39 5.69
CA LEU A 11 -16.75 -16.65 4.67
C LEU A 11 -17.60 -15.40 4.40
N MET A 12 -18.02 -14.69 5.45
CA MET A 12 -18.75 -13.43 5.33
C MET A 12 -17.92 -12.37 4.61
N LEU A 13 -16.64 -12.21 4.99
CA LEU A 13 -15.71 -11.33 4.30
C LEU A 13 -15.64 -11.66 2.80
N ARG A 14 -15.46 -12.95 2.47
CA ARG A 14 -15.39 -13.41 1.07
C ARG A 14 -16.64 -13.05 0.28
N GLU A 15 -17.83 -13.28 0.84
CA GLU A 15 -19.10 -12.94 0.18
C GLU A 15 -19.23 -11.44 -0.05
N MET A 16 -18.98 -10.62 0.97
CA MET A 16 -19.04 -9.16 0.87
C MET A 16 -18.06 -8.62 -0.17
N VAL A 17 -16.80 -9.10 -0.15
CA VAL A 17 -15.79 -8.66 -1.12
C VAL A 17 -16.13 -9.12 -2.53
N ARG A 18 -16.64 -10.35 -2.70
CA ARG A 18 -17.09 -10.87 -4.00
C ARG A 18 -18.22 -10.04 -4.58
N ASP A 19 -19.22 -9.70 -3.77
CA ASP A 19 -20.35 -8.88 -4.21
C ASP A 19 -19.88 -7.50 -4.67
N PHE A 20 -19.01 -6.85 -3.91
CA PHE A 20 -18.38 -5.58 -4.31
C PHE A 20 -17.57 -5.76 -5.62
N ALA A 21 -16.74 -6.78 -5.70
CA ALA A 21 -15.89 -7.03 -6.87
C ALA A 21 -16.70 -7.28 -8.15
N VAL A 22 -17.79 -8.07 -8.06
CA VAL A 22 -18.63 -8.40 -9.20
C VAL A 22 -19.50 -7.23 -9.64
N ASN A 23 -20.07 -6.50 -8.69
CA ASN A 23 -21.07 -5.47 -8.97
C ASN A 23 -20.44 -4.10 -9.25
N GLU A 24 -19.30 -3.76 -8.62
CA GLU A 24 -18.69 -2.44 -8.69
C GLU A 24 -17.38 -2.41 -9.49
N LEU A 25 -16.53 -3.42 -9.37
CA LEU A 25 -15.22 -3.40 -10.04
C LEU A 25 -15.24 -4.02 -11.44
N LYS A 26 -15.85 -5.21 -11.57
CA LYS A 26 -15.86 -5.94 -12.84
C LYS A 26 -16.46 -5.15 -14.00
N PRO A 27 -17.57 -4.40 -13.83
CA PRO A 27 -18.14 -3.61 -14.92
C PRO A 27 -17.24 -2.50 -15.43
N ILE A 28 -16.36 -1.96 -14.60
CA ILE A 28 -15.48 -0.83 -14.93
C ILE A 28 -14.01 -1.21 -15.09
N ALA A 29 -13.66 -2.50 -14.91
CA ALA A 29 -12.26 -2.96 -14.96
C ALA A 29 -11.55 -2.59 -16.26
N GLN A 30 -12.25 -2.70 -17.41
CA GLN A 30 -11.71 -2.28 -18.70
C GLN A 30 -11.47 -0.77 -18.78
N GLN A 31 -12.37 0.03 -18.22
CA GLN A 31 -12.21 1.48 -18.15
C GLN A 31 -11.04 1.89 -17.25
N ILE A 32 -10.86 1.22 -16.11
CA ILE A 32 -9.71 1.41 -15.21
C ILE A 32 -8.40 1.16 -15.97
N ASP A 33 -8.32 0.08 -16.74
CA ASP A 33 -7.14 -0.24 -17.54
C ASP A 33 -6.89 0.79 -18.65
N GLN A 34 -7.93 1.16 -19.40
CA GLN A 34 -7.83 2.15 -20.49
C GLN A 34 -7.43 3.54 -19.99
N ASN A 35 -8.00 3.97 -18.88
CA ASN A 35 -7.72 5.29 -18.29
C ASN A 35 -6.42 5.31 -17.45
N GLU A 36 -5.79 4.15 -17.25
CA GLU A 36 -4.58 4.00 -16.44
C GLU A 36 -4.74 4.55 -15.00
N LYS A 37 -5.96 4.48 -14.47
CA LYS A 37 -6.31 5.07 -13.16
C LYS A 37 -7.52 4.38 -12.53
N ILE A 38 -7.45 4.14 -11.23
CA ILE A 38 -8.59 3.74 -10.41
C ILE A 38 -9.40 5.00 -10.07
N PRO A 39 -10.73 5.02 -10.30
CA PRO A 39 -11.58 6.14 -9.90
C PRO A 39 -11.55 6.40 -8.39
N ALA A 40 -11.58 7.69 -8.00
CA ALA A 40 -11.52 8.07 -6.59
C ALA A 40 -12.70 7.51 -5.77
N GLU A 41 -13.87 7.42 -6.38
CA GLU A 41 -15.06 6.82 -5.78
C GLU A 41 -14.90 5.33 -5.45
N ILE A 42 -14.09 4.61 -6.19
CA ILE A 42 -13.75 3.21 -5.88
C ILE A 42 -12.82 3.15 -4.67
N ILE A 43 -11.81 4.02 -4.62
CA ILE A 43 -10.90 4.09 -3.46
C ILE A 43 -11.69 4.45 -2.19
N GLN A 44 -12.63 5.38 -2.28
CA GLN A 44 -13.51 5.73 -1.18
C GLN A 44 -14.38 4.55 -0.73
N LYS A 45 -14.99 3.81 -1.65
CA LYS A 45 -15.77 2.61 -1.33
C LYS A 45 -14.93 1.53 -0.66
N LEU A 46 -13.69 1.33 -1.11
CA LEU A 46 -12.75 0.39 -0.48
C LEU A 46 -12.47 0.79 0.98
N ALA A 47 -12.31 2.09 1.25
CA ALA A 47 -12.14 2.62 2.61
C ALA A 47 -13.40 2.41 3.46
N GLU A 48 -14.58 2.77 2.94
CA GLU A 48 -15.89 2.60 3.62
C GLU A 48 -16.17 1.13 3.97
N LEU A 49 -15.74 0.18 3.13
CA LEU A 49 -15.84 -1.25 3.38
C LEU A 49 -14.71 -1.81 4.28
N GLY A 50 -13.79 -0.97 4.75
CA GLY A 50 -12.66 -1.37 5.59
C GLY A 50 -11.60 -2.23 4.87
N LEU A 51 -11.63 -2.28 3.54
CA LEU A 51 -10.75 -3.15 2.75
C LEU A 51 -9.31 -2.63 2.65
N LEU A 52 -9.08 -1.36 2.96
CA LEU A 52 -7.74 -0.75 2.99
C LEU A 52 -6.96 -1.10 4.27
N GLY A 53 -7.63 -1.62 5.30
CA GLY A 53 -7.02 -2.05 6.54
C GLY A 53 -7.40 -3.48 6.96
N ALA A 54 -7.80 -4.35 6.03
CA ALA A 54 -8.39 -5.65 6.34
C ALA A 54 -7.51 -6.53 7.25
N SER A 55 -6.18 -6.55 7.07
CA SER A 55 -5.26 -7.34 7.92
C SER A 55 -4.78 -6.60 9.17
N ILE A 56 -4.96 -5.28 9.22
CA ILE A 56 -4.51 -4.46 10.36
C ILE A 56 -5.42 -4.71 11.57
N PRO A 57 -4.87 -4.82 12.79
CA PRO A 57 -5.67 -5.02 13.98
C PRO A 57 -6.71 -3.92 14.22
N GLU A 58 -7.83 -4.29 14.85
CA GLU A 58 -8.92 -3.36 15.18
C GLU A 58 -8.47 -2.20 16.07
N GLU A 59 -7.50 -2.41 16.96
CA GLU A 59 -6.94 -1.36 17.82
C GLU A 59 -6.29 -0.21 17.05
N TYR A 60 -5.89 -0.45 15.77
CA TYR A 60 -5.39 0.55 14.84
C TYR A 60 -6.43 0.92 13.76
N GLY A 61 -7.69 0.57 13.96
CA GLY A 61 -8.79 0.91 13.05
C GLY A 61 -8.88 0.01 11.82
N GLY A 62 -8.20 -1.12 11.80
CA GLY A 62 -8.30 -2.13 10.76
C GLY A 62 -9.43 -3.13 10.98
N GLY A 63 -9.56 -4.08 10.05
CA GLY A 63 -10.60 -5.12 10.10
C GLY A 63 -10.27 -6.33 10.96
N GLY A 64 -9.01 -6.49 11.39
CA GLY A 64 -8.59 -7.61 12.25
C GLY A 64 -8.63 -9.00 11.61
N PHE A 65 -8.86 -9.09 10.28
CA PHE A 65 -9.00 -10.40 9.60
C PHE A 65 -7.68 -11.17 9.42
N GLY A 66 -6.54 -10.54 9.74
CA GLY A 66 -5.21 -11.12 9.59
C GLY A 66 -4.84 -11.47 8.14
N GLU A 67 -3.76 -12.23 7.95
CA GLU A 67 -3.22 -12.52 6.61
C GLU A 67 -4.12 -13.43 5.79
N VAL A 68 -4.85 -14.36 6.41
CA VAL A 68 -5.78 -15.24 5.69
C VAL A 68 -6.94 -14.45 5.12
N GLY A 69 -7.54 -13.54 5.92
CA GLY A 69 -8.60 -12.66 5.45
C GLY A 69 -8.10 -11.71 4.36
N TYR A 70 -6.90 -11.18 4.50
CA TYR A 70 -6.26 -10.38 3.44
C TYR A 70 -6.12 -11.18 2.13
N CYS A 71 -5.66 -12.43 2.17
CA CYS A 71 -5.55 -13.28 0.98
C CYS A 71 -6.92 -13.56 0.34
N ILE A 72 -7.95 -13.84 1.14
CA ILE A 72 -9.33 -14.03 0.66
C ILE A 72 -9.81 -12.76 -0.07
N MET A 73 -9.63 -11.60 0.53
CA MET A 73 -9.98 -10.32 -0.07
C MET A 73 -9.24 -10.10 -1.39
N GLN A 74 -7.92 -10.30 -1.39
CA GLN A 74 -7.09 -10.12 -2.58
C GLN A 74 -7.49 -11.05 -3.72
N GLU A 75 -7.85 -12.30 -3.43
CA GLU A 75 -8.33 -13.25 -4.44
C GLU A 75 -9.61 -12.74 -5.12
N GLU A 76 -10.61 -12.32 -4.36
CA GLU A 76 -11.89 -11.87 -4.92
C GLU A 76 -11.76 -10.54 -5.69
N ILE A 77 -10.99 -9.58 -5.18
CA ILE A 77 -10.72 -8.32 -5.89
C ILE A 77 -9.93 -8.57 -7.17
N SER A 78 -8.88 -9.41 -7.12
CA SER A 78 -8.02 -9.70 -8.30
C SER A 78 -8.80 -10.34 -9.45
N ARG A 79 -9.78 -11.19 -9.16
CA ARG A 79 -10.63 -11.82 -10.17
C ARG A 79 -11.46 -10.82 -10.96
N ALA A 80 -11.78 -9.67 -10.38
CA ALA A 80 -12.53 -8.60 -11.04
C ALA A 80 -11.60 -7.54 -11.65
N CYS A 81 -10.62 -7.05 -10.89
CA CYS A 81 -9.69 -6.00 -11.31
C CYS A 81 -8.34 -6.13 -10.61
N LEU A 82 -7.34 -6.67 -11.31
CA LEU A 82 -6.00 -6.84 -10.77
C LEU A 82 -5.32 -5.51 -10.43
N SER A 83 -5.59 -4.44 -11.16
CA SER A 83 -5.07 -3.10 -10.84
C SER A 83 -5.52 -2.62 -9.46
N THR A 84 -6.79 -2.85 -9.11
CA THR A 84 -7.33 -2.48 -7.79
C THR A 84 -6.72 -3.35 -6.69
N ALA A 85 -6.56 -4.66 -6.92
CA ALA A 85 -5.89 -5.53 -5.98
C ALA A 85 -4.43 -5.12 -5.74
N THR A 86 -3.70 -4.74 -6.78
CA THR A 86 -2.32 -4.24 -6.68
C THR A 86 -2.24 -2.93 -5.89
N PHE A 87 -3.18 -2.01 -6.12
CA PHE A 87 -3.29 -0.77 -5.34
C PHE A 87 -3.46 -1.07 -3.84
N ILE A 88 -4.43 -1.93 -3.48
CA ILE A 88 -4.68 -2.34 -2.09
C ILE A 88 -3.44 -3.03 -1.50
N GLY A 89 -2.82 -3.93 -2.29
CA GLY A 89 -1.63 -4.65 -1.87
C GLY A 89 -0.48 -3.73 -1.50
N ALA A 90 -0.14 -2.79 -2.36
CA ALA A 90 0.93 -1.83 -2.10
C ALA A 90 0.61 -0.91 -0.91
N HIS A 91 -0.65 -0.49 -0.78
CA HIS A 91 -1.09 0.32 0.33
C HIS A 91 -1.00 -0.43 1.67
N GLN A 92 -1.64 -1.60 1.78
CA GLN A 92 -1.79 -2.30 3.05
C GLN A 92 -0.60 -3.20 3.37
N SER A 93 -0.21 -4.12 2.43
CA SER A 93 0.72 -5.19 2.78
C SER A 93 2.16 -4.75 2.90
N ILE A 94 2.58 -3.71 2.18
CA ILE A 94 3.95 -3.17 2.27
C ILE A 94 3.99 -1.73 2.79
N GLY A 95 3.11 -0.84 2.38
CA GLY A 95 3.09 0.55 2.84
C GLY A 95 2.73 0.66 4.31
N THR A 96 1.54 0.21 4.69
CA THR A 96 1.04 0.27 6.08
C THR A 96 1.76 -0.70 7.00
N ASN A 97 1.96 -1.96 6.56
CA ASN A 97 2.61 -2.98 7.37
C ASN A 97 4.07 -2.67 7.70
N ALA A 98 4.81 -1.94 6.86
CA ALA A 98 6.16 -1.50 7.20
C ALA A 98 6.17 -0.65 8.48
N ILE A 99 5.18 0.24 8.63
CA ILE A 99 5.04 1.09 9.83
C ILE A 99 4.49 0.27 11.00
N TYR A 100 3.50 -0.59 10.74
CA TYR A 100 2.89 -1.44 11.78
C TYR A 100 3.92 -2.37 12.42
N LEU A 101 4.78 -3.01 11.64
CA LEU A 101 5.77 -3.97 12.13
C LEU A 101 7.03 -3.31 12.70
N GLY A 102 7.47 -2.18 12.13
CA GLY A 102 8.74 -1.55 12.47
C GLY A 102 8.64 -0.25 13.27
N GLY A 103 7.48 0.36 13.34
CA GLY A 103 7.27 1.66 13.99
C GLY A 103 7.08 1.57 15.50
N SER A 104 7.43 2.67 16.19
CA SER A 104 7.04 2.85 17.59
C SER A 104 5.52 2.97 17.72
N GLU A 105 5.00 2.82 18.93
CA GLU A 105 3.57 2.97 19.17
C GLU A 105 3.05 4.36 18.76
N GLU A 106 3.83 5.39 18.99
CA GLU A 106 3.52 6.75 18.53
C GLU A 106 3.38 6.83 17.00
N LEU A 107 4.31 6.22 16.25
CA LEU A 107 4.25 6.16 14.78
C LEU A 107 3.04 5.35 14.31
N LYS A 108 2.71 4.25 14.98
CA LYS A 108 1.53 3.44 14.63
C LYS A 108 0.24 4.22 14.83
N GLN A 109 0.07 4.89 15.97
CA GLN A 109 -1.12 5.71 16.21
C GLN A 109 -1.22 6.87 15.22
N LYS A 110 -0.11 7.53 14.90
CA LYS A 110 -0.09 8.66 13.99
C LYS A 110 -0.35 8.26 12.53
N TYR A 111 0.20 7.14 12.08
CA TYR A 111 0.22 6.79 10.66
C TYR A 111 -0.57 5.53 10.29
N VAL A 112 -0.51 4.45 11.09
CA VAL A 112 -1.22 3.22 10.76
C VAL A 112 -2.73 3.42 10.85
N VAL A 113 -3.21 4.14 11.86
CA VAL A 113 -4.66 4.39 12.04
C VAL A 113 -5.29 5.09 10.81
N PRO A 114 -4.81 6.23 10.33
CA PRO A 114 -5.39 6.85 9.14
C PRO A 114 -5.18 6.04 7.85
N LEU A 115 -4.10 5.26 7.74
CA LEU A 115 -3.89 4.35 6.62
C LEU A 115 -4.89 3.18 6.65
N ALA A 116 -5.07 2.52 7.79
CA ALA A 116 -6.01 1.41 7.94
C ALA A 116 -7.47 1.82 7.67
N LYS A 117 -7.84 3.05 8.02
CA LYS A 117 -9.16 3.63 7.72
C LYS A 117 -9.31 4.10 6.28
N GLY A 118 -8.22 4.14 5.49
CA GLY A 118 -8.23 4.68 4.14
C GLY A 118 -8.38 6.20 4.04
N GLU A 119 -8.19 6.93 5.15
CA GLU A 119 -8.13 8.39 5.18
C GLU A 119 -6.87 8.92 4.50
N LYS A 120 -5.83 8.08 4.46
CA LYS A 120 -4.53 8.30 3.84
C LYS A 120 -4.13 7.09 3.01
N ILE A 121 -3.37 7.32 1.95
CA ILE A 121 -2.83 6.27 1.09
C ILE A 121 -1.36 6.06 1.39
N GLY A 122 -0.97 4.78 1.50
CA GLY A 122 0.40 4.36 1.76
C GLY A 122 1.13 3.84 0.54
N ALA A 123 2.47 4.03 0.53
CA ALA A 123 3.39 3.42 -0.42
C ALA A 123 4.69 2.97 0.25
N PHE A 124 5.50 2.21 -0.49
CA PHE A 124 6.75 1.60 -0.02
C PHE A 124 7.88 1.90 -1.00
N CYS A 125 8.86 2.70 -0.57
CA CYS A 125 9.94 3.23 -1.38
C CYS A 125 11.29 2.57 -1.03
N LEU A 126 11.55 1.40 -1.59
CA LEU A 126 12.82 0.66 -1.40
C LEU A 126 13.68 0.70 -2.66
N THR A 127 13.10 0.32 -3.81
CA THR A 127 13.80 0.06 -5.07
C THR A 127 14.51 1.30 -5.63
N GLU A 128 15.71 1.11 -6.13
CA GLU A 128 16.52 2.09 -6.87
C GLU A 128 17.08 1.45 -8.14
N VAL A 129 17.60 2.26 -9.07
CA VAL A 129 18.18 1.78 -10.34
C VAL A 129 19.20 0.66 -10.13
N GLN A 130 20.03 0.75 -9.10
CA GLN A 130 21.10 -0.22 -8.77
C GLN A 130 20.74 -1.17 -7.62
N ALA A 131 19.57 -1.01 -6.99
CA ALA A 131 19.15 -1.79 -5.83
C ALA A 131 17.73 -2.34 -6.02
N GLY A 132 17.66 -3.52 -6.65
CA GLY A 132 16.46 -4.33 -6.76
C GLY A 132 16.55 -5.53 -5.81
N SER A 133 16.94 -6.70 -6.31
CA SER A 133 17.11 -7.91 -5.47
C SER A 133 18.19 -7.74 -4.39
N ASP A 134 19.22 -6.96 -4.67
CA ASP A 134 20.20 -6.50 -3.68
C ASP A 134 19.70 -5.23 -2.99
N SER A 135 18.66 -5.38 -2.17
CA SER A 135 17.97 -4.27 -1.50
C SER A 135 18.83 -3.52 -0.48
N PHE A 136 19.90 -4.15 0.04
CA PHE A 136 20.84 -3.47 0.93
C PHE A 136 21.82 -2.52 0.19
N ASN A 137 21.85 -2.56 -1.14
CA ASN A 137 22.71 -1.70 -1.96
C ASN A 137 22.07 -0.35 -2.31
N VAL A 138 21.03 0.07 -1.58
CA VAL A 138 20.41 1.41 -1.76
C VAL A 138 21.45 2.51 -1.60
N LYS A 139 21.35 3.55 -2.43
CA LYS A 139 22.23 4.72 -2.43
C LYS A 139 21.58 5.95 -1.81
N THR A 140 20.25 6.00 -1.73
CA THR A 140 19.55 7.04 -0.95
C THR A 140 20.15 7.12 0.43
N THR A 141 20.55 8.31 0.85
CA THR A 141 21.17 8.60 2.16
C THR A 141 20.19 9.30 3.08
N ALA A 142 20.39 9.14 4.37
CA ALA A 142 19.74 9.94 5.39
C ALA A 142 20.80 10.40 6.40
N GLU A 143 20.94 11.71 6.55
CA GLU A 143 21.90 12.36 7.44
C GLU A 143 21.16 13.18 8.49
N LEU A 144 21.63 13.14 9.73
CA LEU A 144 21.05 13.91 10.82
C LEU A 144 21.59 15.34 10.77
N ASP A 145 20.70 16.32 10.67
CA ASP A 145 21.00 17.75 10.75
C ASP A 145 20.22 18.34 11.92
N GLY A 146 20.88 18.59 13.03
CA GLY A 146 20.22 18.95 14.28
C GLY A 146 19.33 17.81 14.78
N ASP A 147 18.04 18.06 14.88
CA ASP A 147 17.02 17.10 15.33
C ASP A 147 16.24 16.46 14.16
N GLU A 148 16.60 16.78 12.91
CA GLU A 148 15.89 16.33 11.72
C GLU A 148 16.76 15.43 10.84
N TRP A 149 16.14 14.44 10.19
CA TRP A 149 16.79 13.62 9.17
C TRP A 149 16.59 14.23 7.79
N VAL A 150 17.67 14.50 7.10
CA VAL A 150 17.67 14.95 5.70
C VAL A 150 17.89 13.74 4.79
N ILE A 151 16.88 13.40 3.99
CA ILE A 151 16.91 12.26 3.07
C ILE A 151 17.21 12.77 1.67
N ASN A 152 18.22 12.19 1.00
CA ASN A 152 18.59 12.52 -0.37
C ASN A 152 18.74 11.25 -1.21
N GLY A 153 18.06 11.21 -2.35
CA GLY A 153 18.11 10.10 -3.30
C GLY A 153 16.87 9.96 -4.14
N ASP A 154 16.92 8.98 -5.02
CA ASP A 154 15.85 8.68 -5.96
C ASP A 154 15.40 7.23 -5.80
N LYS A 155 14.11 7.02 -5.90
CA LYS A 155 13.47 5.69 -5.90
C LYS A 155 12.77 5.47 -7.22
N MET A 156 12.57 4.21 -7.60
CA MET A 156 11.87 3.89 -8.84
C MET A 156 10.89 2.73 -8.66
N TRP A 157 9.91 2.72 -9.55
CA TRP A 157 8.86 1.69 -9.61
C TRP A 157 8.03 1.58 -8.33
N ILE A 158 7.73 2.73 -7.76
CA ILE A 158 6.96 2.82 -6.52
C ILE A 158 5.47 2.76 -6.83
N THR A 159 4.85 1.62 -6.54
CA THR A 159 3.40 1.48 -6.63
C THR A 159 2.72 2.44 -5.64
N ASN A 160 1.72 3.15 -6.10
CA ASN A 160 1.03 4.24 -5.39
C ASN A 160 1.90 5.49 -5.14
N GLY A 161 3.15 5.57 -5.65
CA GLY A 161 4.08 6.67 -5.33
C GLY A 161 3.52 8.06 -5.61
N GLY A 162 2.78 8.23 -6.69
CA GLY A 162 2.13 9.50 -7.04
C GLY A 162 0.75 9.73 -6.42
N LEU A 163 0.23 8.76 -5.65
CA LEU A 163 -1.07 8.84 -4.97
C LEU A 163 -0.93 8.88 -3.45
N ALA A 164 0.20 8.41 -2.92
CA ALA A 164 0.41 8.23 -1.51
C ALA A 164 0.51 9.55 -0.75
N ASP A 165 -0.08 9.58 0.43
CA ASP A 165 0.10 10.64 1.43
C ASP A 165 1.29 10.32 2.35
N ILE A 166 1.53 9.02 2.61
CA ILE A 166 2.51 8.52 3.56
C ILE A 166 3.32 7.43 2.88
N ILE A 167 4.64 7.54 2.95
CA ILE A 167 5.57 6.62 2.29
C ILE A 167 6.59 6.09 3.28
N SER A 168 6.80 4.78 3.28
CA SER A 168 7.92 4.14 3.98
C SER A 168 9.16 4.17 3.08
N VAL A 169 10.12 5.04 3.37
CA VAL A 169 11.35 5.24 2.59
C VAL A 169 12.53 4.55 3.26
N PHE A 170 13.30 3.79 2.49
CA PHE A 170 14.52 3.14 2.96
C PHE A 170 15.75 3.93 2.50
N ALA A 171 16.56 4.37 3.45
CA ALA A 171 17.77 5.14 3.20
C ALA A 171 18.94 4.62 4.04
N ARG A 172 20.14 4.88 3.57
CA ARG A 172 21.39 4.53 4.24
C ARG A 172 21.74 5.59 5.28
N THR A 173 21.94 5.14 6.50
CA THR A 173 22.47 5.95 7.61
C THR A 173 23.85 5.42 8.00
N PRO A 174 24.59 6.09 8.88
CA PRO A 174 25.83 5.56 9.47
C PRO A 174 25.65 4.22 10.20
N LYS A 175 24.40 3.90 10.62
CA LYS A 175 24.05 2.64 11.31
C LYS A 175 23.56 1.52 10.37
N GLY A 176 23.46 1.80 9.07
CA GLY A 176 22.95 0.86 8.05
C GLY A 176 21.68 1.37 7.38
N VAL A 177 21.01 0.47 6.64
CA VAL A 177 19.75 0.79 5.99
C VAL A 177 18.64 0.92 7.04
N THR A 178 17.96 2.05 7.02
CA THR A 178 16.91 2.41 7.99
C THR A 178 15.64 2.80 7.24
N ALA A 179 14.49 2.44 7.77
CA ALA A 179 13.19 2.87 7.27
C ALA A 179 12.77 4.20 7.92
N PHE A 180 12.25 5.10 7.11
CA PHE A 180 11.71 6.39 7.52
C PHE A 180 10.26 6.49 7.08
N VAL A 181 9.40 7.09 7.90
CA VAL A 181 8.05 7.48 7.50
C VAL A 181 8.12 8.91 6.99
N VAL A 182 7.73 9.11 5.73
CA VAL A 182 7.74 10.40 5.05
C VAL A 182 6.32 10.77 4.64
N GLU A 183 5.86 11.95 5.03
CA GLU A 183 4.64 12.56 4.49
C GLU A 183 4.97 13.22 3.13
N THR A 184 4.22 12.92 2.08
CA THR A 184 4.51 13.44 0.73
C THR A 184 4.32 14.94 0.60
N SER A 185 3.68 15.57 1.59
CA SER A 185 3.56 17.02 1.73
C SER A 185 4.83 17.71 2.24
N MET A 186 5.83 16.95 2.71
CA MET A 186 7.10 17.51 3.19
C MET A 186 7.87 18.19 2.06
N PRO A 187 8.56 19.33 2.34
CA PRO A 187 9.41 19.97 1.35
C PRO A 187 10.47 19.02 0.78
N GLY A 188 10.70 19.12 -0.53
CA GLY A 188 11.72 18.31 -1.22
C GLY A 188 11.22 16.97 -1.74
N PHE A 189 10.01 16.51 -1.37
CA PHE A 189 9.41 15.34 -1.99
C PHE A 189 8.85 15.68 -3.38
N THR A 190 9.14 14.82 -4.36
CA THR A 190 8.52 14.87 -5.69
C THR A 190 8.25 13.46 -6.20
N ALA A 191 7.08 13.26 -6.80
CA ALA A 191 6.77 12.03 -7.54
C ALA A 191 6.99 12.28 -9.05
N GLY A 192 7.68 11.36 -9.71
CA GLY A 192 7.83 11.36 -11.16
C GLY A 192 6.50 11.05 -11.88
N PRO A 193 6.47 11.13 -13.22
CA PRO A 193 5.29 10.72 -13.98
C PRO A 193 5.05 9.21 -13.83
N PRO A 194 3.78 8.76 -13.96
CA PRO A 194 3.48 7.34 -13.90
C PRO A 194 4.09 6.57 -15.08
N GLU A 195 4.60 5.39 -14.79
CA GLU A 195 5.16 4.46 -15.76
C GLU A 195 4.11 3.93 -16.75
N LYS A 196 4.45 3.84 -18.01
CA LYS A 196 3.63 3.21 -19.04
C LYS A 196 3.83 1.69 -19.02
N LYS A 197 2.79 0.96 -18.63
CA LYS A 197 2.85 -0.48 -18.44
C LYS A 197 2.01 -1.25 -19.45
N MET A 198 2.42 -2.49 -19.73
CA MET A 198 1.70 -3.39 -20.62
C MET A 198 0.45 -3.98 -19.96
N GLY A 199 0.46 -4.17 -18.65
CA GLY A 199 -0.65 -4.67 -17.83
C GLY A 199 -0.70 -3.99 -16.47
N ILE A 200 -1.79 -4.25 -15.72
CA ILE A 200 -2.04 -3.63 -14.39
C ILE A 200 -1.98 -2.09 -14.52
N ARG A 201 -2.49 -1.57 -15.60
CA ARG A 201 -2.30 -0.17 -16.00
C ARG A 201 -3.01 0.81 -15.07
N GLY A 202 -4.13 0.39 -14.46
CA GLY A 202 -4.86 1.21 -13.50
C GLY A 202 -4.15 1.41 -12.14
N SER A 203 -3.15 0.57 -11.81
CA SER A 203 -2.31 0.77 -10.62
C SER A 203 -1.15 1.67 -10.98
N THR A 204 -1.12 2.89 -10.45
CA THR A 204 -0.01 3.83 -10.69
C THR A 204 1.31 3.33 -10.11
N THR A 205 2.38 3.49 -10.88
CA THR A 205 3.76 3.19 -10.49
C THR A 205 4.61 4.38 -10.93
N ASN A 206 5.38 4.97 -10.06
CA ASN A 206 6.17 6.18 -10.31
C ASN A 206 7.65 5.93 -10.03
#